data_79bdf810a0d403f8a93e9a1921ba38fd
#
_entry.id   79bdf810a0d403f8a93e9a1921ba38fd
#
_cell.length_a   1.000
_cell.length_b   1.000
_cell.length_c   1.000
_cell.angle_alpha   90.00
_cell.angle_beta   90.00
_cell.angle_gamma   90.00
#
_symmetry.space_group_name_H-M   'P 1'
#
loop_
_entity.id
_entity.type
_entity.pdbx_description
1 polymer ?
#
loop_
_entity_poly.entity_id
_entity_poly.type
_entity_poly.pdbx_seq_one_letter_code
_entity_poly.pdbx_strand_id
1 'polypeptide(L)'
;MNNVTVISALEDNFIYLCRYAKDKAIVIDPGDVRAVEAEIKKQNIELTHIFLTHHHYDHTGGASELKKKYGCEIISAGKRLPKLGDIDIEVIETPGHTQDSVCYCITSEDGKTVFTGDTLFVGGCGRPMECSRQEMWRSLEKLIALPDETLVYCGHDYTLDNYNFGLSIEPGNLEIKKSIEELKTGKCCVPSSIGREKKTNIFLRAGNDSVKKAMGMQGAEAEEVFAELRKRKDVWG
;
A
#
# COMPACT_ATOMS: atom_id res chain seq x y z
N MET A 1 13.71 -1.49 7.69
CA MET A 1 14.31 -2.03 6.45
C MET A 1 15.03 -0.91 5.73
N ASN A 2 16.34 -0.78 5.92
CA ASN A 2 17.17 0.19 5.19
C ASN A 2 17.39 -0.23 3.71
N ASN A 3 16.70 -1.26 3.24
CA ASN A 3 16.94 -1.93 1.97
C ASN A 3 15.78 -1.76 0.96
N VAL A 4 14.82 -0.86 1.22
CA VAL A 4 13.74 -0.54 0.28
C VAL A 4 14.05 0.80 -0.39
N THR A 5 14.24 0.77 -1.71
CA THR A 5 14.32 1.97 -2.52
C THR A 5 12.94 2.28 -3.09
N VAL A 6 12.43 3.47 -2.80
CA VAL A 6 11.18 3.98 -3.38
C VAL A 6 11.50 4.63 -4.72
N ILE A 7 10.83 4.21 -5.77
CA ILE A 7 10.96 4.72 -7.12
C ILE A 7 9.62 5.37 -7.49
N SER A 8 9.59 6.68 -7.64
CA SER A 8 8.42 7.37 -8.19
C SER A 8 8.37 7.15 -9.71
N ALA A 9 7.22 6.76 -10.22
CA ALA A 9 7.03 6.44 -11.63
C ALA A 9 5.65 6.91 -12.10
N LEU A 10 5.46 7.03 -13.41
CA LEU A 10 4.23 7.53 -14.01
C LEU A 10 3.85 8.90 -13.39
N GLU A 11 2.58 9.11 -13.03
CA GLU A 11 2.15 10.37 -12.40
C GLU A 11 2.31 10.32 -10.87
N ASP A 12 1.85 9.27 -10.24
CA ASP A 12 1.77 9.14 -8.77
C ASP A 12 2.06 7.72 -8.25
N ASN A 13 2.49 6.78 -9.12
CA ASN A 13 2.81 5.41 -8.73
C ASN A 13 4.12 5.31 -7.95
N PHE A 14 4.15 4.40 -7.01
CA PHE A 14 5.35 3.93 -6.33
C PHE A 14 5.73 2.53 -6.80
N ILE A 15 6.97 2.36 -7.18
CA ILE A 15 7.62 1.06 -7.43
C ILE A 15 8.63 0.83 -6.33
N TYR A 16 8.78 -0.39 -5.84
CA TYR A 16 9.68 -0.69 -4.73
C TYR A 16 10.75 -1.69 -5.15
N LEU A 17 12.01 -1.27 -5.05
CA LEU A 17 13.17 -2.16 -5.21
C LEU A 17 13.65 -2.58 -3.83
N CYS A 18 13.42 -3.85 -3.47
CA CYS A 18 13.69 -4.40 -2.14
C CYS A 18 14.92 -5.30 -2.19
N ARG A 19 16.01 -4.85 -1.59
CA ARG A 19 17.26 -5.60 -1.52
C ARG A 19 17.18 -6.61 -0.37
N TYR A 20 17.42 -7.89 -0.67
CA TYR A 20 17.44 -8.97 0.32
C TYR A 20 18.82 -9.62 0.49
N ALA A 21 19.78 -9.29 -0.38
CA ALA A 21 21.20 -9.66 -0.26
C ALA A 21 22.06 -8.49 -0.78
N LYS A 22 23.38 -8.61 -0.63
CA LYS A 22 24.32 -7.53 -0.99
C LYS A 22 24.12 -6.98 -2.40
N ASP A 23 23.85 -7.86 -3.36
CA ASP A 23 23.74 -7.55 -4.80
C ASP A 23 22.43 -8.03 -5.43
N LYS A 24 21.46 -8.53 -4.63
CA LYS A 24 20.19 -9.09 -5.12
C LYS A 24 18.98 -8.36 -4.57
N ALA A 25 18.02 -8.12 -5.45
CA ALA A 25 16.75 -7.50 -5.09
C ALA A 25 15.56 -8.12 -5.82
N ILE A 26 14.40 -7.88 -5.24
CA ILE A 26 13.11 -8.04 -5.89
C ILE A 26 12.56 -6.65 -6.23
N VAL A 27 11.69 -6.56 -7.22
CA VAL A 27 10.90 -5.37 -7.50
C VAL A 27 9.42 -5.66 -7.29
N ILE A 28 8.69 -4.70 -6.72
CA ILE A 28 7.25 -4.78 -6.48
C ILE A 28 6.57 -3.75 -7.37
N ASP A 29 5.55 -4.19 -8.11
CA ASP A 29 4.70 -3.41 -9.00
C ASP A 29 5.47 -2.54 -10.02
N PRO A 30 6.30 -3.13 -10.89
CA PRO A 30 7.11 -2.38 -11.84
C PRO A 30 6.28 -1.88 -13.03
N GLY A 31 5.48 -0.82 -12.84
CA GLY A 31 4.70 -0.19 -13.92
C GLY A 31 5.56 0.46 -15.00
N ASP A 32 6.76 0.94 -14.66
CA ASP A 32 7.71 1.58 -15.59
C ASP A 32 9.07 0.88 -15.59
N VAL A 33 9.42 0.31 -16.75
CA VAL A 33 10.71 -0.38 -16.98
C VAL A 33 11.90 0.56 -16.81
N ARG A 34 11.82 1.78 -17.35
CA ARG A 34 12.96 2.70 -17.40
C ARG A 34 13.33 3.17 -16.00
N ALA A 35 12.33 3.46 -15.18
CA ALA A 35 12.52 3.87 -13.79
C ALA A 35 13.21 2.77 -12.98
N VAL A 36 12.76 1.51 -13.12
CA VAL A 36 13.37 0.34 -12.48
C VAL A 36 14.81 0.13 -12.94
N GLU A 37 15.05 0.17 -14.25
CA GLU A 37 16.40 -0.05 -14.81
C GLU A 37 17.42 1.01 -14.40
N ALA A 38 16.98 2.26 -14.30
CA ALA A 38 17.85 3.34 -13.83
C ALA A 38 18.37 3.03 -12.42
N GLU A 39 17.50 2.55 -11.53
CA GLU A 39 17.87 2.26 -10.16
C GLU A 39 18.67 0.96 -10.01
N ILE A 40 18.36 -0.10 -10.78
CA ILE A 40 19.15 -1.33 -10.87
C ILE A 40 20.60 -1.02 -11.29
N LYS A 41 20.79 -0.21 -12.34
CA LYS A 41 22.11 0.16 -12.83
C LYS A 41 22.87 1.01 -11.81
N LYS A 42 22.21 2.02 -11.22
CA LYS A 42 22.81 2.91 -10.23
C LYS A 42 23.32 2.15 -9.01
N GLN A 43 22.58 1.14 -8.56
CA GLN A 43 22.91 0.35 -7.37
C GLN A 43 23.73 -0.92 -7.69
N ASN A 44 23.97 -1.25 -8.95
CA ASN A 44 24.63 -2.48 -9.43
C ASN A 44 24.00 -3.74 -8.81
N ILE A 45 22.67 -3.90 -8.99
CA ILE A 45 21.86 -4.96 -8.40
C ILE A 45 21.43 -5.97 -9.48
N GLU A 46 21.43 -7.26 -9.12
CA GLU A 46 20.77 -8.34 -9.85
C GLU A 46 19.28 -8.38 -9.46
N LEU A 47 18.38 -8.18 -10.43
CA LEU A 47 16.95 -8.36 -10.25
C LEU A 47 16.60 -9.85 -10.37
N THR A 48 16.07 -10.44 -9.32
CA THR A 48 15.79 -11.88 -9.27
C THR A 48 14.31 -12.23 -9.43
N HIS A 49 13.42 -11.40 -8.88
CA HIS A 49 11.97 -11.62 -8.91
C HIS A 49 11.20 -10.31 -9.04
N ILE A 50 10.02 -10.44 -9.63
CA ILE A 50 9.00 -9.38 -9.73
C ILE A 50 7.81 -9.84 -8.91
N PHE A 51 7.34 -9.01 -8.00
CA PHE A 51 6.14 -9.26 -7.20
C PHE A 51 5.03 -8.31 -7.66
N LEU A 52 3.86 -8.86 -7.97
CA LEU A 52 2.70 -8.09 -8.44
C LEU A 52 1.60 -8.17 -7.40
N THR A 53 1.15 -7.00 -6.90
CA THR A 53 0.06 -6.94 -5.93
C THR A 53 -1.29 -7.21 -6.57
N HIS A 54 -1.50 -6.77 -7.82
CA HIS A 54 -2.71 -6.98 -8.59
C HIS A 54 -2.44 -6.77 -10.09
N HIS A 55 -3.45 -6.94 -10.94
CA HIS A 55 -3.26 -7.01 -12.39
C HIS A 55 -3.31 -5.69 -13.15
N HIS A 56 -3.60 -4.54 -12.53
CA HIS A 56 -3.67 -3.27 -13.25
C HIS A 56 -2.36 -2.92 -13.96
N TYR A 57 -2.50 -2.28 -15.14
CA TYR A 57 -1.37 -2.07 -16.04
C TYR A 57 -0.28 -1.16 -15.48
N ASP A 58 -0.66 -0.15 -14.72
CA ASP A 58 0.26 0.77 -14.05
C ASP A 58 1.10 0.12 -12.94
N HIS A 59 0.74 -1.11 -12.50
CA HIS A 59 1.54 -1.97 -11.62
C HIS A 59 2.28 -3.07 -12.38
N THR A 60 1.75 -3.52 -13.51
CA THR A 60 2.26 -4.71 -14.22
C THR A 60 2.96 -4.39 -15.54
N GLY A 61 2.84 -3.17 -16.06
CA GLY A 61 3.24 -2.80 -17.42
C GLY A 61 4.70 -3.10 -17.78
N GLY A 62 5.60 -3.02 -16.81
CA GLY A 62 7.03 -3.33 -16.99
C GLY A 62 7.40 -4.80 -16.76
N ALA A 63 6.53 -5.59 -16.13
CA ALA A 63 6.89 -6.92 -15.64
C ALA A 63 7.38 -7.88 -16.72
N SER A 64 6.69 -7.95 -17.85
CA SER A 64 7.04 -8.86 -18.96
C SER A 64 8.37 -8.51 -19.61
N GLU A 65 8.67 -7.22 -19.80
CA GLU A 65 9.92 -6.76 -20.37
C GLU A 65 11.10 -7.00 -19.41
N LEU A 66 10.94 -6.66 -18.13
CA LEU A 66 11.94 -6.93 -17.11
C LEU A 66 12.23 -8.43 -16.97
N LYS A 67 11.20 -9.28 -16.96
CA LYS A 67 11.36 -10.74 -16.97
C LYS A 67 12.21 -11.21 -18.13
N LYS A 68 11.89 -10.75 -19.36
CA LYS A 68 12.64 -11.12 -20.57
C LYS A 68 14.09 -10.68 -20.51
N LYS A 69 14.35 -9.48 -19.99
CA LYS A 69 15.68 -8.87 -19.97
C LYS A 69 16.58 -9.42 -18.89
N TYR A 70 16.03 -9.64 -17.68
CA TYR A 70 16.81 -10.05 -16.51
C TYR A 70 16.66 -11.53 -16.15
N GLY A 71 15.77 -12.27 -16.84
CA GLY A 71 15.53 -13.68 -16.55
C GLY A 71 14.82 -13.95 -15.21
N CYS A 72 14.24 -12.91 -14.58
CA CYS A 72 13.61 -13.01 -13.27
C CYS A 72 12.23 -13.67 -13.34
N GLU A 73 11.76 -14.22 -12.21
CA GLU A 73 10.44 -14.82 -12.10
C GLU A 73 9.38 -13.79 -11.69
N ILE A 74 8.14 -13.97 -12.17
CA ILE A 74 6.99 -13.14 -11.76
C ILE A 74 6.18 -13.93 -10.73
N ILE A 75 5.99 -13.33 -9.58
CA ILE A 75 5.19 -13.79 -8.45
C ILE A 75 3.93 -12.93 -8.37
N SER A 76 2.77 -13.55 -8.38
CA SER A 76 1.45 -12.91 -8.24
C SER A 76 0.56 -13.77 -7.34
N ALA A 77 -0.68 -13.36 -7.12
CA ALA A 77 -1.65 -14.10 -6.33
C ALA A 77 -1.68 -15.60 -6.70
N GLY A 78 -1.74 -16.48 -5.69
CA GLY A 78 -1.76 -17.94 -5.87
C GLY A 78 -0.43 -18.59 -6.29
N LYS A 79 0.63 -17.82 -6.51
CA LYS A 79 1.96 -18.39 -6.82
C LYS A 79 2.71 -18.78 -5.57
N ARG A 80 3.54 -19.85 -5.70
CA ARG A 80 4.44 -20.25 -4.62
C ARG A 80 5.50 -19.16 -4.40
N LEU A 81 5.69 -18.80 -3.14
CA LEU A 81 6.74 -17.84 -2.76
C LEU A 81 8.14 -18.46 -2.86
N PRO A 82 9.12 -17.72 -3.38
CA PRO A 82 10.52 -18.11 -3.33
C PRO A 82 11.08 -17.98 -1.91
N LYS A 83 12.10 -18.77 -1.60
CA LYS A 83 12.93 -18.53 -0.42
C LYS A 83 14.06 -17.55 -0.80
N LEU A 84 14.08 -16.38 -0.18
CA LEU A 84 15.00 -15.28 -0.51
C LEU A 84 15.87 -14.92 0.71
N GLY A 85 17.09 -15.45 0.75
CA GLY A 85 18.00 -15.19 1.87
C GLY A 85 17.35 -15.50 3.23
N ASP A 86 17.50 -14.54 4.15
CA ASP A 86 17.00 -14.63 5.53
C ASP A 86 15.70 -13.83 5.75
N ILE A 87 15.04 -13.39 4.66
CA ILE A 87 13.74 -12.75 4.76
C ILE A 87 12.61 -13.79 4.71
N ASP A 88 11.57 -13.54 5.51
CA ASP A 88 10.32 -14.29 5.46
C ASP A 88 9.26 -13.48 4.72
N ILE A 89 8.57 -14.09 3.76
CA ILE A 89 7.56 -13.44 2.93
C ILE A 89 6.23 -14.15 3.11
N GLU A 90 5.22 -13.40 3.50
CA GLU A 90 3.83 -13.84 3.63
C GLU A 90 2.96 -13.10 2.62
N VAL A 91 2.03 -13.81 1.97
CA VAL A 91 0.98 -13.20 1.14
C VAL A 91 -0.29 -13.08 1.98
N ILE A 92 -0.82 -11.88 2.02
CA ILE A 92 -2.12 -11.60 2.62
C ILE A 92 -3.09 -11.34 1.45
N GLU A 93 -4.01 -12.26 1.21
CA GLU A 93 -5.08 -12.05 0.22
C GLU A 93 -5.98 -10.91 0.67
N THR A 94 -6.09 -9.88 -0.18
CA THR A 94 -6.84 -8.64 0.11
C THR A 94 -7.77 -8.26 -1.04
N PRO A 95 -8.71 -9.16 -1.43
CA PRO A 95 -9.68 -8.83 -2.47
C PRO A 95 -10.48 -7.58 -2.07
N GLY A 96 -10.69 -6.70 -3.05
CA GLY A 96 -11.35 -5.41 -2.81
C GLY A 96 -11.21 -4.51 -4.00
N HIS A 97 -10.05 -3.91 -4.18
CA HIS A 97 -9.74 -3.09 -5.36
C HIS A 97 -9.86 -3.94 -6.63
N THR A 98 -9.17 -5.08 -6.67
CA THR A 98 -9.39 -6.16 -7.63
C THR A 98 -9.66 -7.49 -6.90
N GLN A 99 -10.13 -8.51 -7.61
CA GLN A 99 -10.36 -9.84 -7.04
C GLN A 99 -9.04 -10.54 -6.68
N ASP A 100 -7.99 -10.29 -7.44
CA ASP A 100 -6.66 -10.89 -7.27
C ASP A 100 -5.72 -10.06 -6.39
N SER A 101 -6.20 -8.97 -5.77
CA SER A 101 -5.38 -8.12 -4.92
C SER A 101 -4.77 -8.89 -3.75
N VAL A 102 -3.46 -8.73 -3.58
CA VAL A 102 -2.69 -9.27 -2.45
C VAL A 102 -1.77 -8.21 -1.88
N CYS A 103 -1.46 -8.33 -0.59
CA CYS A 103 -0.38 -7.60 0.06
C CYS A 103 0.79 -8.55 0.34
N TYR A 104 2.02 -8.08 0.14
CA TYR A 104 3.22 -8.82 0.51
C TYR A 104 3.77 -8.33 1.83
N CYS A 105 3.77 -9.18 2.84
CA CYS A 105 4.32 -8.88 4.13
C CYS A 105 5.72 -9.51 4.24
N ILE A 106 6.74 -8.68 4.40
CA ILE A 106 8.14 -9.11 4.49
C ILE A 106 8.65 -8.86 5.90
N THR A 107 9.15 -9.92 6.54
CA THR A 107 9.80 -9.86 7.84
C THR A 107 11.29 -10.08 7.67
N SER A 108 12.09 -9.21 8.28
CA SER A 108 13.56 -9.30 8.33
C SER A 108 14.06 -8.95 9.73
N GLU A 109 15.36 -8.96 9.95
CA GLU A 109 15.98 -8.50 11.21
C GLU A 109 15.65 -7.03 11.54
N ASP A 110 15.40 -6.19 10.52
CA ASP A 110 15.03 -4.78 10.68
C ASP A 110 13.54 -4.57 11.04
N GLY A 111 12.73 -5.63 11.08
CA GLY A 111 11.30 -5.57 11.40
C GLY A 111 10.38 -6.02 10.27
N LYS A 112 9.11 -5.68 10.39
CA LYS A 112 8.02 -6.08 9.48
C LYS A 112 7.62 -4.94 8.55
N THR A 113 7.44 -5.26 7.29
CA THR A 113 7.05 -4.32 6.22
C THR A 113 5.93 -4.93 5.40
N VAL A 114 4.90 -4.16 5.03
CA VAL A 114 3.82 -4.60 4.14
C VAL A 114 3.73 -3.70 2.92
N PHE A 115 3.70 -4.32 1.73
CA PHE A 115 3.46 -3.68 0.44
C PHE A 115 2.00 -3.93 0.07
N THR A 116 1.22 -2.88 0.03
CA THR A 116 -0.24 -2.96 0.04
C THR A 116 -0.88 -2.72 -1.34
N GLY A 117 -0.07 -2.38 -2.35
CA GLY A 117 -0.61 -2.00 -3.65
C GLY A 117 -1.75 -0.99 -3.48
N ASP A 118 -2.88 -1.31 -4.09
CA ASP A 118 -4.08 -0.46 -4.07
C ASP A 118 -5.14 -0.92 -3.04
N THR A 119 -4.73 -1.71 -2.05
CA THR A 119 -5.63 -2.06 -0.94
C THR A 119 -5.65 -0.96 0.11
N LEU A 120 -4.49 -0.56 0.65
CA LEU A 120 -4.35 0.47 1.66
C LEU A 120 -3.39 1.54 1.17
N PHE A 121 -3.83 2.81 1.19
CA PHE A 121 -3.00 3.98 0.93
C PHE A 121 -2.69 4.74 2.21
N VAL A 122 -1.71 5.62 2.18
CA VAL A 122 -1.48 6.56 3.28
C VAL A 122 -2.69 7.48 3.41
N GLY A 123 -3.34 7.42 4.57
CA GLY A 123 -4.56 8.17 4.87
C GLY A 123 -5.82 7.70 4.15
N GLY A 124 -5.76 6.62 3.35
CA GLY A 124 -6.86 6.17 2.50
C GLY A 124 -6.84 4.68 2.17
N CYS A 125 -7.73 4.29 1.26
CA CYS A 125 -7.78 2.94 0.69
C CYS A 125 -8.22 2.99 -0.78
N GLY A 126 -7.95 1.92 -1.53
CA GLY A 126 -8.40 1.78 -2.90
C GLY A 126 -9.91 1.80 -3.05
N ARG A 127 -10.37 2.17 -4.25
CA ARG A 127 -11.77 2.02 -4.63
C ARG A 127 -12.05 0.54 -4.89
N PRO A 128 -13.09 -0.07 -4.30
CA PRO A 128 -13.54 -1.40 -4.71
C PRO A 128 -14.07 -1.33 -6.15
N MET A 129 -13.34 -1.91 -7.11
CA MET A 129 -13.71 -1.89 -8.52
C MET A 129 -14.33 -3.21 -8.96
N GLU A 130 -13.81 -4.32 -8.44
CA GLU A 130 -14.24 -5.67 -8.82
C GLU A 130 -14.96 -6.43 -7.69
N CYS A 131 -14.87 -5.92 -6.47
CA CYS A 131 -15.45 -6.55 -5.29
C CYS A 131 -16.42 -5.62 -4.56
N SER A 132 -17.11 -6.15 -3.58
CA SER A 132 -17.97 -5.37 -2.70
C SER A 132 -17.17 -4.52 -1.70
N ARG A 133 -17.79 -3.46 -1.16
CA ARG A 133 -17.21 -2.69 -0.05
C ARG A 133 -16.99 -3.54 1.19
N GLN A 134 -17.82 -4.55 1.42
CA GLN A 134 -17.69 -5.51 2.51
C GLN A 134 -16.42 -6.36 2.37
N GLU A 135 -16.11 -6.84 1.18
CA GLU A 135 -14.88 -7.61 0.94
C GLU A 135 -13.65 -6.74 1.15
N MET A 136 -13.69 -5.49 0.66
CA MET A 136 -12.61 -4.52 0.90
C MET A 136 -12.43 -4.24 2.40
N TRP A 137 -13.52 -4.08 3.17
CA TRP A 137 -13.43 -3.89 4.61
C TRP A 137 -12.74 -5.07 5.31
N ARG A 138 -13.15 -6.31 4.99
CA ARG A 138 -12.52 -7.53 5.53
C ARG A 138 -11.03 -7.63 5.19
N SER A 139 -10.65 -7.14 4.02
CA SER A 139 -9.25 -7.06 3.61
C SER A 139 -8.47 -6.02 4.43
N LEU A 140 -9.07 -4.86 4.69
CA LEU A 140 -8.48 -3.84 5.57
C LEU A 140 -8.37 -4.32 7.02
N GLU A 141 -9.33 -5.08 7.54
CA GLU A 141 -9.26 -5.67 8.90
C GLU A 141 -8.03 -6.56 9.08
N LYS A 142 -7.64 -7.34 8.05
CA LYS A 142 -6.40 -8.14 8.10
C LYS A 142 -5.16 -7.26 8.26
N LEU A 143 -5.14 -6.09 7.60
CA LEU A 143 -4.03 -5.14 7.70
C LEU A 143 -4.04 -4.40 9.03
N ILE A 144 -5.21 -4.03 9.55
CA ILE A 144 -5.38 -3.42 10.88
C ILE A 144 -4.84 -4.35 11.99
N ALA A 145 -4.95 -5.66 11.81
CA ALA A 145 -4.48 -6.65 12.79
C ALA A 145 -2.94 -6.79 12.84
N LEU A 146 -2.21 -6.23 11.88
CA LEU A 146 -0.75 -6.22 11.91
C LEU A 146 -0.22 -5.36 13.08
N PRO A 147 1.01 -5.63 13.57
CA PRO A 147 1.67 -4.80 14.59
C PRO A 147 1.76 -3.33 14.17
N ASP A 148 1.63 -2.42 15.11
CA ASP A 148 1.61 -0.96 14.87
C ASP A 148 2.89 -0.44 14.22
N GLU A 149 4.03 -1.09 14.50
CA GLU A 149 5.35 -0.77 13.95
C GLU A 149 5.55 -1.28 12.52
N THR A 150 4.63 -2.09 11.98
CA THR A 150 4.72 -2.58 10.59
C THR A 150 4.73 -1.41 9.62
N LEU A 151 5.79 -1.30 8.82
CA LEU A 151 5.92 -0.25 7.81
C LEU A 151 4.99 -0.53 6.62
N VAL A 152 4.34 0.51 6.12
CA VAL A 152 3.36 0.43 5.02
C VAL A 152 3.90 1.14 3.79
N TYR A 153 3.94 0.42 2.67
CA TYR A 153 4.29 0.92 1.35
C TYR A 153 3.13 0.66 0.38
N CYS A 154 2.48 1.71 -0.09
CA CYS A 154 1.29 1.65 -0.96
C CYS A 154 1.60 1.89 -2.43
N GLY A 155 0.62 1.63 -3.33
CA GLY A 155 0.82 1.74 -4.78
C GLY A 155 0.93 3.17 -5.30
N HIS A 156 0.24 4.16 -4.66
CA HIS A 156 0.13 5.53 -5.15
C HIS A 156 0.28 6.60 -4.08
N ASP A 157 0.67 7.81 -4.48
CA ASP A 157 0.67 9.00 -3.62
C ASP A 157 -0.63 9.80 -3.74
N TYR A 158 -1.68 9.32 -3.10
CA TYR A 158 -2.93 10.04 -2.91
C TYR A 158 -3.04 10.70 -1.54
N THR A 159 -1.91 10.83 -0.84
CA THR A 159 -1.85 11.12 0.60
C THR A 159 -2.53 12.44 0.97
N LEU A 160 -2.23 13.53 0.26
CA LEU A 160 -2.81 14.83 0.59
C LEU A 160 -4.32 14.86 0.37
N ASP A 161 -4.80 14.28 -0.73
CA ASP A 161 -6.23 14.19 -1.04
C ASP A 161 -6.96 13.31 -0.01
N ASN A 162 -6.35 12.18 0.38
CA ASN A 162 -6.89 11.30 1.42
C ASN A 162 -6.99 12.02 2.78
N TYR A 163 -5.96 12.76 3.18
CA TYR A 163 -5.98 13.51 4.43
C TYR A 163 -7.01 14.66 4.40
N ASN A 164 -7.16 15.35 3.27
CA ASN A 164 -8.18 16.39 3.12
C ASN A 164 -9.59 15.80 3.24
N PHE A 165 -9.84 14.65 2.63
CA PHE A 165 -11.09 13.92 2.82
C PHE A 165 -11.28 13.52 4.29
N GLY A 166 -10.25 12.97 4.94
CA GLY A 166 -10.29 12.65 6.37
C GLY A 166 -10.66 13.84 7.25
N LEU A 167 -10.08 15.02 6.99
CA LEU A 167 -10.40 16.25 7.72
C LEU A 167 -11.81 16.77 7.44
N SER A 168 -12.40 16.50 6.27
CA SER A 168 -13.80 16.85 5.99
C SER A 168 -14.78 16.08 6.90
N ILE A 169 -14.38 14.90 7.35
CA ILE A 169 -15.17 14.05 8.28
C ILE A 169 -14.76 14.33 9.75
N GLU A 170 -13.46 14.35 10.06
CA GLU A 170 -12.93 14.63 11.40
C GLU A 170 -12.07 15.92 11.41
N PRO A 171 -12.67 17.11 11.34
CA PRO A 171 -11.91 18.38 11.28
C PRO A 171 -11.06 18.67 12.52
N GLY A 172 -11.32 17.95 13.61
CA GLY A 172 -10.56 18.01 14.87
C GLY A 172 -9.37 17.04 14.95
N ASN A 173 -9.12 16.19 13.96
CA ASN A 173 -8.04 15.19 14.03
C ASN A 173 -6.66 15.88 13.90
N LEU A 174 -5.96 16.00 15.02
CA LEU A 174 -4.65 16.67 15.11
C LEU A 174 -3.55 15.85 14.42
N GLU A 175 -3.66 14.53 14.41
CA GLU A 175 -2.66 13.66 13.76
C GLU A 175 -2.69 13.82 12.23
N ILE A 176 -3.88 13.97 11.63
CA ILE A 176 -4.00 14.28 10.19
C ILE A 176 -3.39 15.66 9.90
N LYS A 177 -3.73 16.69 10.70
CA LYS A 177 -3.18 18.04 10.52
C LYS A 177 -1.66 18.04 10.59
N LYS A 178 -1.08 17.37 11.60
CA LYS A 178 0.36 17.21 11.73
C LYS A 178 0.97 16.50 10.52
N SER A 179 0.31 15.44 10.02
CA SER A 179 0.78 14.71 8.86
C SER A 179 0.79 15.57 7.58
N ILE A 180 -0.20 16.43 7.39
CA ILE A 180 -0.23 17.40 6.28
C ILE A 180 0.94 18.40 6.39
N GLU A 181 1.23 18.91 7.60
CA GLU A 181 2.38 19.81 7.79
C GLU A 181 3.72 19.11 7.50
N GLU A 182 3.85 17.82 7.85
CA GLU A 182 5.03 17.02 7.49
C GLU A 182 5.19 16.89 5.98
N LEU A 183 4.11 16.66 5.21
CA LEU A 183 4.17 16.59 3.74
C LEU A 183 4.66 17.91 3.10
N LYS A 184 4.29 19.06 3.66
CA LYS A 184 4.76 20.38 3.17
C LYS A 184 6.28 20.56 3.24
N THR A 185 6.97 19.78 4.07
CA THR A 185 8.44 19.80 4.14
C THR A 185 9.13 19.06 2.98
N GLY A 186 8.37 18.46 2.06
CA GLY A 186 8.88 17.62 0.96
C GLY A 186 9.24 16.20 1.39
N LYS A 187 8.82 15.79 2.59
CA LYS A 187 9.03 14.41 3.04
C LYS A 187 8.15 13.46 2.23
N CYS A 188 8.74 12.35 1.77
CA CYS A 188 7.99 11.28 1.13
C CYS A 188 6.92 10.72 2.09
N CYS A 189 5.71 10.45 1.58
CA CYS A 189 4.61 9.92 2.38
C CYS A 189 4.86 8.46 2.81
N VAL A 190 5.63 7.70 2.03
CA VAL A 190 6.00 6.31 2.34
C VAL A 190 7.45 6.21 2.83
N PRO A 191 7.72 5.29 3.80
CA PRO A 191 6.75 4.44 4.44
C PRO A 191 5.89 5.18 5.47
N SER A 192 4.62 4.78 5.56
CA SER A 192 3.79 5.02 6.74
C SER A 192 3.98 3.86 7.74
N SER A 193 3.11 3.73 8.73
CA SER A 193 3.03 2.54 9.59
C SER A 193 1.57 2.21 9.93
N ILE A 194 1.29 0.96 10.28
CA ILE A 194 -0.05 0.55 10.70
C ILE A 194 -0.54 1.40 11.88
N GLY A 195 0.32 1.69 12.85
CA GLY A 195 -0.02 2.55 13.97
C GLY A 195 -0.32 4.01 13.58
N ARG A 196 0.36 4.55 12.56
CA ARG A 196 0.04 5.86 11.99
C ARG A 196 -1.31 5.82 11.26
N GLU A 197 -1.53 4.82 10.43
CA GLU A 197 -2.79 4.66 9.69
C GLU A 197 -3.99 4.52 10.63
N LYS A 198 -3.90 3.78 11.72
CA LYS A 198 -4.95 3.72 12.77
C LYS A 198 -5.32 5.08 13.36
N LYS A 199 -4.42 6.06 13.33
CA LYS A 199 -4.64 7.42 13.86
C LYS A 199 -5.11 8.42 12.80
N THR A 200 -4.70 8.24 11.56
CA THR A 200 -4.87 9.23 10.49
C THR A 200 -5.77 8.79 9.34
N ASN A 201 -5.91 7.48 9.11
CA ASN A 201 -6.68 6.95 8.00
C ASN A 201 -8.16 6.83 8.38
N ILE A 202 -9.00 7.66 7.78
CA ILE A 202 -10.42 7.74 8.11
C ILE A 202 -11.15 6.40 7.88
N PHE A 203 -10.71 5.60 6.91
CA PHE A 203 -11.32 4.31 6.60
C PHE A 203 -10.99 3.27 7.68
N LEU A 204 -9.74 3.22 8.17
CA LEU A 204 -9.36 2.32 9.28
C LEU A 204 -10.00 2.74 10.60
N ARG A 205 -10.46 3.98 10.69
CA ARG A 205 -11.14 4.58 11.85
C ARG A 205 -12.66 4.42 11.82
N ALA A 206 -13.22 3.72 10.84
CA ALA A 206 -14.66 3.54 10.67
C ALA A 206 -15.37 2.99 11.93
N GLY A 207 -14.66 2.19 12.75
CA GLY A 207 -15.16 1.69 14.04
C GLY A 207 -15.14 2.71 15.19
N ASN A 208 -14.46 3.85 15.05
CA ASN A 208 -14.27 4.82 16.12
C ASN A 208 -15.54 5.66 16.36
N ASP A 209 -15.89 5.90 17.62
CA ASP A 209 -17.08 6.68 18.00
C ASP A 209 -17.08 8.10 17.44
N SER A 210 -15.89 8.72 17.34
CA SER A 210 -15.73 10.06 16.74
C SER A 210 -16.17 10.08 15.26
N VAL A 211 -15.75 9.06 14.49
CA VAL A 211 -16.12 8.91 13.07
C VAL A 211 -17.60 8.59 12.94
N LYS A 212 -18.11 7.61 13.69
CA LYS A 212 -19.53 7.25 13.72
C LYS A 212 -20.41 8.46 14.05
N LYS A 213 -20.01 9.27 15.03
CA LYS A 213 -20.72 10.51 15.40
C LYS A 213 -20.67 11.54 14.27
N ALA A 214 -19.51 11.77 13.68
CA ALA A 214 -19.36 12.72 12.56
C ALA A 214 -20.19 12.31 11.33
N MET A 215 -20.33 11.00 11.10
CA MET A 215 -21.14 10.44 10.03
C MET A 215 -22.64 10.39 10.33
N GLY A 216 -23.07 10.64 11.59
CA GLY A 216 -24.45 10.45 12.04
C GLY A 216 -24.86 8.97 12.13
N MET A 217 -23.91 8.08 12.31
CA MET A 217 -24.06 6.62 12.27
C MET A 217 -23.73 5.98 13.63
N GLN A 218 -24.07 6.64 14.75
CA GLN A 218 -23.89 6.08 16.08
C GLN A 218 -24.68 4.76 16.22
N GLY A 219 -24.02 3.70 16.63
CA GLY A 219 -24.62 2.37 16.73
C GLY A 219 -24.50 1.51 15.48
N ALA A 220 -24.02 2.05 14.35
CA ALA A 220 -23.72 1.25 13.17
C ALA A 220 -22.44 0.41 13.36
N GLU A 221 -22.36 -0.72 12.67
CA GLU A 221 -21.14 -1.52 12.62
C GLU A 221 -20.04 -0.80 11.78
N ALA A 222 -18.77 -1.13 12.04
CA ALA A 222 -17.64 -0.49 11.36
C ALA A 222 -17.69 -0.69 9.84
N GLU A 223 -18.14 -1.86 9.38
CA GLU A 223 -18.33 -2.18 7.96
C GLU A 223 -19.33 -1.23 7.28
N GLU A 224 -20.43 -0.91 7.95
CA GLU A 224 -21.46 0.00 7.41
C GLU A 224 -20.93 1.43 7.31
N VAL A 225 -20.19 1.89 8.33
CA VAL A 225 -19.54 3.20 8.34
C VAL A 225 -18.48 3.28 7.26
N PHE A 226 -17.66 2.25 7.10
CA PHE A 226 -16.68 2.16 6.01
C PHE A 226 -17.36 2.26 4.63
N ALA A 227 -18.44 1.52 4.42
CA ALA A 227 -19.17 1.53 3.15
C ALA A 227 -19.69 2.93 2.80
N GLU A 228 -20.22 3.67 3.79
CA GLU A 228 -20.68 5.05 3.59
C GLU A 228 -19.50 6.03 3.38
N LEU A 229 -18.39 5.89 4.12
CA LEU A 229 -17.16 6.67 3.90
C LEU A 229 -16.65 6.47 2.47
N ARG A 230 -16.57 5.21 2.00
CA ARG A 230 -16.10 4.92 0.64
C ARG A 230 -17.03 5.52 -0.43
N LYS A 231 -18.35 5.42 -0.23
CA LYS A 231 -19.34 6.06 -1.11
C LYS A 231 -19.13 7.57 -1.20
N ARG A 232 -18.89 8.25 -0.06
CA ARG A 232 -18.60 9.70 -0.05
C ARG A 232 -17.30 10.02 -0.75
N LYS A 233 -16.25 9.23 -0.55
CA LYS A 233 -14.95 9.42 -1.22
C LYS A 233 -15.05 9.18 -2.73
N ASP A 234 -15.92 8.27 -3.18
CA ASP A 234 -16.10 7.98 -4.61
C ASP A 234 -16.65 9.19 -5.42
N VAL A 235 -17.27 10.15 -4.74
CA VAL A 235 -17.82 11.40 -5.31
C VAL A 235 -17.11 12.66 -4.79
N TRP A 236 -16.02 12.48 -4.04
CA TRP A 236 -15.16 13.55 -3.54
C TRP A 236 -14.26 14.09 -4.66
N GLY A 237 -14.17 15.41 -4.81
CA GLY A 237 -13.31 16.08 -5.80
C GLY A 237 -13.84 17.43 -6.16
#